data_360ec15c633a559176bd7183b157b085
#
_entry.id   360ec15c633a559176bd7183b157b085
#
_cell.length_a   1.000
_cell.length_b   1.000
_cell.length_c   1.000
_cell.angle_alpha   90.00
_cell.angle_beta   90.00
_cell.angle_gamma   90.00
#
_symmetry.space_group_name_H-M   'P 1'
#
loop_
_entity.id
_entity.type
_entity.pdbx_description
1 polymer ?
#
loop_
_entity_poly.entity_id
_entity_poly.type
_entity_poly.pdbx_seq_one_letter_code
_entity_poly.pdbx_strand_id
1 'polypeptide(L)'
;MNLTKKEQSLLKDLQNEEKTCAEKYNKAAEAACDPALKQMFARLEKAEQNHYDTVTGMLAGETPTLKPGQSQNAKKPQPEPQRSPVSRAEKKSDAYLLADVLAT
;
A
#
# COMPACT_ATOMS: atom_id res chain seq x y z
N MET A 1 -17.16 15.31 13.93
CA MET A 1 -16.97 15.88 12.59
C MET A 1 -18.22 15.65 11.75
N ASN A 2 -18.76 16.72 11.21
CA ASN A 2 -19.97 16.62 10.41
C ASN A 2 -19.61 16.59 8.94
N LEU A 3 -19.94 15.50 8.30
CA LEU A 3 -19.64 15.32 6.86
C LEU A 3 -20.89 15.57 6.05
N THR A 4 -20.75 16.25 4.93
CA THR A 4 -21.81 16.39 3.95
C THR A 4 -22.01 15.04 3.26
N LYS A 5 -23.13 14.88 2.58
CA LYS A 5 -23.39 13.67 1.81
C LYS A 5 -22.35 13.46 0.73
N LYS A 6 -21.90 14.54 0.10
CA LYS A 6 -20.87 14.46 -0.92
C LYS A 6 -19.54 14.00 -0.33
N GLU A 7 -19.18 14.55 0.82
CA GLU A 7 -17.96 14.14 1.51
C GLU A 7 -18.01 12.67 1.92
N GLN A 8 -19.15 12.22 2.43
CA GLN A 8 -19.33 10.83 2.78
C GLN A 8 -19.16 9.91 1.56
N SER A 9 -19.73 10.31 0.43
CA SER A 9 -19.61 9.54 -0.79
C SER A 9 -18.17 9.44 -1.26
N LEU A 10 -17.45 10.54 -1.23
CA LEU A 10 -16.04 10.57 -1.61
C LEU A 10 -15.19 9.71 -0.69
N LEU A 11 -15.47 9.74 0.62
CA LEU A 11 -14.73 8.91 1.57
C LEU A 11 -15.03 7.43 1.38
N LYS A 12 -16.25 7.07 1.02
CA LYS A 12 -16.58 5.68 0.74
C LYS A 12 -15.86 5.18 -0.50
N ASP A 13 -15.76 6.02 -1.53
CA ASP A 13 -15.01 5.67 -2.72
C ASP A 13 -13.53 5.47 -2.39
N LEU A 14 -12.98 6.37 -1.59
CA LEU A 14 -11.59 6.25 -1.15
C LEU A 14 -11.39 5.00 -0.30
N GLN A 15 -12.32 4.70 0.59
CA GLN A 15 -12.26 3.49 1.41
C GLN A 15 -12.17 2.24 0.53
N ASN A 16 -12.98 2.18 -0.51
CA ASN A 16 -12.96 1.05 -1.44
C ASN A 16 -11.64 0.97 -2.21
N GLU A 17 -11.11 2.10 -2.62
CA GLU A 17 -9.82 2.14 -3.30
C GLU A 17 -8.69 1.67 -2.40
N GLU A 18 -8.67 2.10 -1.15
CA GLU A 18 -7.65 1.68 -0.21
C GLU A 18 -7.70 0.18 0.05
N LYS A 19 -8.92 -0.37 0.15
CA LYS A 19 -9.08 -1.80 0.33
C LYS A 19 -8.58 -2.57 -0.88
N THR A 20 -8.93 -2.11 -2.07
CA THR A 20 -8.50 -2.74 -3.31
C THR A 20 -6.98 -2.71 -3.45
N CYS A 21 -6.36 -1.57 -3.10
CA CYS A 21 -4.91 -1.44 -3.14
C CYS A 21 -4.24 -2.37 -2.13
N ALA A 22 -4.79 -2.47 -0.92
CA ALA A 22 -4.22 -3.37 0.08
C ALA A 22 -4.25 -4.81 -0.40
N GLU A 23 -5.34 -5.24 -0.99
CA GLU A 23 -5.46 -6.59 -1.54
C GLU A 23 -4.47 -6.82 -2.68
N LYS A 24 -4.31 -5.82 -3.54
CA LYS A 24 -3.38 -5.91 -4.64
C LYS A 24 -1.94 -6.06 -4.14
N TYR A 25 -1.55 -5.27 -3.17
CA TYR A 25 -0.20 -5.36 -2.61
C TYR A 25 0.02 -6.68 -1.86
N ASN A 26 -1.02 -7.20 -1.21
CA ASN A 26 -0.93 -8.51 -0.56
C ASN A 26 -0.63 -9.60 -1.58
N LYS A 27 -1.36 -9.62 -2.67
CA LYS A 27 -1.14 -10.59 -3.73
C LYS A 27 0.22 -10.43 -4.37
N ALA A 28 0.65 -9.19 -4.56
CA ALA A 28 1.96 -8.92 -5.13
C ALA A 28 3.08 -9.42 -4.20
N ALA A 29 2.92 -9.23 -2.90
CA ALA A 29 3.89 -9.73 -1.93
C ALA A 29 4.01 -11.25 -1.98
N GLU A 30 2.87 -11.92 -2.15
CA GLU A 30 2.88 -13.38 -2.26
C GLU A 30 3.51 -13.86 -3.55
N ALA A 31 3.34 -13.13 -4.63
CA ALA A 31 3.82 -13.54 -5.94
C ALA A 31 5.28 -13.18 -6.20
N ALA A 32 5.80 -12.19 -5.50
CA ALA A 32 7.18 -11.75 -5.72
C ALA A 32 8.18 -12.82 -5.29
N CYS A 33 9.26 -12.94 -6.03
CA CYS A 33 10.32 -13.90 -5.71
C CYS A 33 11.44 -13.26 -4.92
N ASP A 34 11.73 -12.00 -5.17
CA ASP A 34 12.80 -11.27 -4.50
C ASP A 34 12.34 -10.89 -3.08
N PRO A 35 13.07 -11.28 -2.04
CA PRO A 35 12.67 -10.95 -0.66
C PRO A 35 12.52 -9.45 -0.41
N ALA A 36 13.37 -8.63 -1.01
CA ALA A 36 13.26 -7.19 -0.84
C ALA A 36 11.98 -6.65 -1.47
N LEU A 37 11.59 -7.19 -2.61
CA LEU A 37 10.36 -6.80 -3.28
C LEU A 37 9.15 -7.26 -2.48
N LYS A 38 9.19 -8.46 -1.92
CA LYS A 38 8.14 -8.95 -1.03
C LYS A 38 7.94 -8.01 0.15
N GLN A 39 9.02 -7.59 0.76
CA GLN A 39 8.95 -6.69 1.92
C GLN A 39 8.40 -5.33 1.52
N MET A 40 8.77 -4.84 0.36
CA MET A 40 8.25 -3.58 -0.14
C MET A 40 6.73 -3.64 -0.30
N PHE A 41 6.24 -4.68 -0.96
CA PHE A 41 4.80 -4.84 -1.15
C PHE A 41 4.07 -5.03 0.19
N ALA A 42 4.66 -5.75 1.12
CA ALA A 42 4.06 -5.94 2.44
C ALA A 42 3.94 -4.62 3.20
N ARG A 43 4.94 -3.75 3.07
CA ARG A 43 4.87 -2.42 3.68
C ARG A 43 3.82 -1.54 3.03
N LEU A 44 3.70 -1.62 1.71
CA LEU A 44 2.68 -0.86 1.00
C LEU A 44 1.29 -1.35 1.37
N GLU A 45 1.12 -2.64 1.53
CA GLU A 45 -0.14 -3.21 2.00
C GLU A 45 -0.52 -2.65 3.36
N LYS A 46 0.45 -2.64 4.29
CA LYS A 46 0.20 -2.15 5.62
C LYS A 46 -0.16 -0.67 5.62
N ALA A 47 0.53 0.12 4.79
CA ALA A 47 0.22 1.53 4.66
C ALA A 47 -1.20 1.74 4.14
N GLU A 48 -1.63 0.96 3.16
CA GLU A 48 -2.99 1.07 2.63
C GLU A 48 -4.03 0.63 3.66
N GLN A 49 -3.72 -0.38 4.46
CA GLN A 49 -4.61 -0.79 5.55
C GLN A 49 -4.77 0.32 6.58
N ASN A 50 -3.68 1.02 6.90
CA ASN A 50 -3.74 2.14 7.83
C ASN A 50 -4.58 3.28 7.24
N HIS A 51 -4.43 3.55 5.95
CA HIS A 51 -5.26 4.56 5.27
C HIS A 51 -6.73 4.15 5.30
N TYR A 52 -7.01 2.89 5.05
CA TYR A 52 -8.37 2.36 5.11
C TYR A 52 -8.97 2.58 6.50
N ASP A 53 -8.21 2.27 7.55
CA ASP A 53 -8.68 2.45 8.93
C ASP A 53 -8.93 3.92 9.23
N THR A 54 -8.08 4.81 8.75
CA THR A 54 -8.25 6.24 8.93
C THR A 54 -9.53 6.73 8.26
N VAL A 55 -9.74 6.32 7.02
CA VAL A 55 -10.95 6.71 6.27
C VAL A 55 -12.21 6.14 6.94
N THR A 56 -12.12 4.91 7.43
CA THR A 56 -13.21 4.28 8.14
C THR A 56 -13.57 5.08 9.40
N GLY A 57 -12.55 5.52 10.13
CA GLY A 57 -12.77 6.36 11.31
C GLY A 57 -13.40 7.69 10.94
N MET A 58 -12.98 8.31 9.86
CA MET A 58 -13.58 9.56 9.41
C MET A 58 -15.04 9.38 9.03
N LEU A 59 -15.39 8.28 8.39
CA LEU A 59 -16.79 7.97 8.07
C LEU A 59 -17.63 7.76 9.33
N ALA A 60 -17.00 7.30 10.41
CA ALA A 60 -17.68 7.15 11.69
C ALA A 60 -17.73 8.46 12.48
N GLY A 61 -17.19 9.54 11.94
CA GLY A 61 -17.24 10.84 12.60
C GLY A 61 -16.03 11.15 13.46
N GLU A 62 -15.01 10.31 13.40
CA GLU A 62 -13.81 10.54 14.20
C GLU A 62 -12.85 11.48 13.50
N THR A 63 -12.12 12.25 14.27
CA THR A 63 -11.08 13.12 13.71
C THR A 63 -9.81 12.29 13.55
N PRO A 64 -9.20 12.31 12.35
CA PRO A 64 -7.99 11.53 12.15
C PRO A 64 -6.86 12.03 13.03
N THR A 65 -6.13 11.08 13.60
CA THR A 65 -4.97 11.40 14.41
C THR A 65 -3.76 10.74 13.76
N LEU A 66 -2.78 11.56 13.40
CA LEU A 66 -1.58 11.02 12.80
C LEU A 66 -0.64 10.58 13.89
N LYS A 67 -0.26 9.32 13.84
CA LYS A 67 0.72 8.81 14.78
C LYS A 67 2.12 9.17 14.30
N PRO A 68 3.03 9.43 15.21
CA PRO A 68 4.41 9.69 14.82
C PRO A 68 4.95 8.52 14.00
N GLY A 69 5.55 8.84 12.91
CA GLY A 69 6.14 7.83 12.04
C GLY A 69 5.25 7.36 10.91
N GLN A 70 3.96 7.63 10.98
CA GLN A 70 3.10 7.24 9.89
C GLN A 70 3.26 8.10 8.69
N SER A 71 3.54 9.32 8.92
CA SER A 71 3.58 10.24 7.83
C SER A 71 4.87 10.27 7.16
N GLN A 72 5.57 9.74 7.47
CA GLN A 72 6.61 9.87 6.94
C GLN A 72 7.31 9.47 6.17
N ASN A 73 7.51 9.29 5.93
CA ASN A 73 7.97 8.83 5.00
C ASN A 73 8.98 9.40 4.33
N ALA A 74 9.22 10.31 4.52
CA ALA A 74 10.19 11.00 3.89
C ALA A 74 11.50 10.31 3.80
N LYS A 75 11.85 9.60 4.73
CA LYS A 75 13.00 8.98 4.70
C LYS A 75 12.93 7.62 4.34
N LYS A 76 12.50 7.26 3.28
CA LYS A 76 12.54 6.00 2.87
C LYS A 76 13.90 5.57 2.67
N PRO A 77 14.43 4.63 3.31
CA PRO A 77 15.73 4.10 3.01
C PRO A 77 15.58 3.48 1.66
N GLN A 78 16.32 3.91 0.74
CA GLN A 78 16.33 3.26 -0.52
C GLN A 78 16.90 1.89 -0.35
N PRO A 79 16.29 0.89 -0.92
CA PRO A 79 16.83 -0.43 -0.84
C PRO A 79 18.17 -0.41 -1.55
N GLU A 80 19.20 -0.82 -0.87
CA GLU A 80 20.47 -0.92 -1.49
C GLU A 80 20.40 -1.98 -2.56
N PRO A 81 21.07 -1.78 -3.67
CA PRO A 81 21.10 -2.80 -4.69
C PRO A 81 21.89 -3.97 -4.15
N GLN A 82 21.18 -4.94 -3.65
CA GLN A 82 21.81 -6.14 -3.18
C GLN A 82 21.73 -7.17 -4.28
N ARG A 83 22.71 -8.01 -4.33
CA ARG A 83 22.63 -9.12 -5.25
C ARG A 83 21.52 -10.01 -4.77
N SER A 84 20.51 -10.10 -5.58
CA SER A 84 19.38 -10.94 -5.25
C SER A 84 19.74 -12.40 -5.48
N PRO A 85 19.36 -13.29 -4.61
CA PRO A 85 19.58 -14.72 -4.82
C PRO A 85 18.63 -15.33 -5.85
N VAL A 86 17.73 -14.54 -6.41
CA VAL A 86 16.76 -15.07 -7.35
C VAL A 86 17.37 -15.25 -8.73
N SER A 87 16.86 -16.20 -9.48
CA SER A 87 17.33 -16.48 -10.82
C SER A 87 16.95 -15.38 -11.79
N ARG A 88 17.53 -15.42 -12.98
CA ARG A 88 17.19 -14.46 -14.02
C ARG A 88 15.70 -14.52 -14.37
N ALA A 89 15.16 -15.73 -14.45
CA ALA A 89 13.75 -15.90 -14.77
C ALA A 89 12.86 -15.30 -13.68
N GLU A 90 13.25 -15.48 -12.42
CA GLU A 90 12.49 -14.92 -11.30
C GLU A 90 12.58 -13.40 -11.27
N LYS A 91 13.74 -12.83 -11.58
CA LYS A 91 13.89 -11.38 -11.67
C LYS A 91 13.01 -10.80 -12.77
N LYS A 92 12.91 -11.52 -13.89
CA LYS A 92 12.06 -11.08 -14.97
C LYS A 92 10.58 -11.14 -14.58
N SER A 93 10.19 -12.20 -13.87
CA SER A 93 8.84 -12.34 -13.34
C SER A 93 8.50 -11.21 -12.39
N ASP A 94 9.43 -10.83 -11.51
CA ASP A 94 9.22 -9.72 -10.58
C ASP A 94 9.11 -8.39 -11.33
N ALA A 95 9.86 -8.20 -12.41
CA ALA A 95 9.75 -6.99 -13.21
C ALA A 95 8.37 -6.86 -13.85
N TYR A 96 7.83 -7.94 -14.37
CA TYR A 96 6.49 -7.94 -14.94
C TYR A 96 5.44 -7.69 -13.85
N LEU A 97 5.60 -8.31 -12.69
CA LEU A 97 4.71 -8.13 -11.57
C LEU A 97 4.69 -6.66 -11.12
N LEU A 98 5.86 -6.05 -10.99
CA LEU A 98 5.95 -4.66 -10.58
C LEU A 98 5.30 -3.74 -11.60
N ALA A 99 5.53 -3.98 -12.89
CA ALA A 99 4.91 -3.20 -13.94
C ALA A 99 3.39 -3.32 -13.91
N ASP A 100 2.89 -4.53 -13.68
CA ASP A 100 1.45 -4.77 -13.61
C ASP A 100 0.83 -4.06 -12.42
N VAL A 101 1.47 -4.12 -11.26
CA VAL A 101 1.00 -3.45 -10.05
C VAL A 101 0.96 -1.94 -10.26
N LEU A 102 1.99 -1.37 -10.88
CA LEU A 102 2.06 0.07 -11.09
C LEU A 102 1.10 0.56 -12.17
N ALA A 103 0.70 -0.30 -13.06
CA ALA A 103 -0.20 0.06 -14.16
C ALA A 103 -1.66 0.13 -13.75
N THR A 104 -2.00 -0.31 -12.57
CA THR A 104 -3.41 -0.39 -12.17
C THR A 104 -3.90 0.84 -11.48
#